data_af7924155636c0c91166a053a815955e
#
_entry.id   af7924155636c0c91166a053a815955e
#
_cell.length_a   1.000
_cell.length_b   1.000
_cell.length_c   1.000
_cell.angle_alpha   90.00
_cell.angle_beta   90.00
_cell.angle_gamma   90.00
#
_symmetry.space_group_name_H-M   'P 1'
#
loop_
_entity.id
_entity.type
_entity.pdbx_description
1 polymer ?
#
loop_
_entity_poly.entity_id
_entity_poly.type
_entity_poly.pdbx_seq_one_letter_code
_entity_poly.pdbx_strand_id
1 'polypeptide(L)'
;LLAFLMVLLALVTILGNVLVILAFIMDREISDRSNYYFLNLAISDFAVGAFCMPLYIPYALTGTWHLGRGLCKLWLVMDYLLCTASVFSIVLISYDRFLSVTKAVSYRAQQGITSNPVINMVAIWVLAFLLYCPAILFWEHVAGCSMVAVDQCHTEFFYNWYFLLCASTLEFFVPLLSVTYFNVHIFHSIQRHQRQGSVQDCDPQKNSRLSWRFCLLPRPGASSPPSEAEDSVSSLTRSWRPEATANCPSPTQTSPTALKRDISVSFRSSTGSKLQQDKRRAKSLAIIVCVFAICWAPYTLLMIIRGACRGKCIHNSLYEITFWLLWINSALNPFLYPVCH
;
A
#
# COMPACT_ATOMS: atom_id res chain seq x y z
N LEU A 1 21.50 3.71 -28.22
CA LEU A 1 21.00 2.71 -27.26
C LEU A 1 20.31 3.37 -26.08
N LEU A 2 21.00 4.32 -25.38
CA LEU A 2 20.43 4.99 -24.18
C LEU A 2 19.09 5.69 -24.46
N ALA A 3 19.01 6.51 -25.51
CA ALA A 3 17.77 7.17 -25.92
C ALA A 3 16.64 6.19 -26.20
N PHE A 4 16.93 5.06 -26.84
CA PHE A 4 15.96 4.00 -27.10
C PHE A 4 15.43 3.39 -25.79
N LEU A 5 16.30 3.10 -24.82
CA LEU A 5 15.90 2.54 -23.54
C LEU A 5 15.05 3.53 -22.72
N MET A 6 15.38 4.82 -22.75
CA MET A 6 14.59 5.87 -22.10
C MET A 6 13.18 5.99 -22.71
N VAL A 7 13.06 6.01 -24.04
CA VAL A 7 11.77 6.07 -24.73
C VAL A 7 10.98 4.79 -24.49
N LEU A 8 11.62 3.62 -24.51
CA LEU A 8 10.96 2.35 -24.19
C LEU A 8 10.41 2.34 -22.77
N LEU A 9 11.18 2.83 -21.79
CA LEU A 9 10.70 2.95 -20.41
C LEU A 9 9.47 3.85 -20.31
N ALA A 10 9.48 5.01 -20.97
CA ALA A 10 8.33 5.91 -21.01
C ALA A 10 7.10 5.24 -21.62
N LEU A 11 7.25 4.54 -22.75
CA LEU A 11 6.16 3.81 -23.40
C LEU A 11 5.60 2.69 -22.53
N VAL A 12 6.44 1.90 -21.88
CA VAL A 12 6.02 0.84 -20.94
C VAL A 12 5.26 1.43 -19.76
N THR A 13 5.74 2.56 -19.22
CA THR A 13 5.08 3.26 -18.12
C THR A 13 3.69 3.77 -18.54
N ILE A 14 3.59 4.40 -19.72
CA ILE A 14 2.31 4.90 -20.25
C ILE A 14 1.33 3.74 -20.49
N LEU A 15 1.74 2.76 -21.30
CA LEU A 15 0.86 1.67 -21.71
C LEU A 15 0.41 0.81 -20.51
N GLY A 16 1.32 0.48 -19.61
CA GLY A 16 1.01 -0.30 -18.41
C GLY A 16 -0.03 0.38 -17.52
N ASN A 17 0.15 1.67 -17.25
CA ASN A 17 -0.77 2.42 -16.39
C ASN A 17 -2.10 2.74 -17.09
N VAL A 18 -2.11 2.98 -18.39
CA VAL A 18 -3.36 3.11 -19.18
C VAL A 18 -4.17 1.82 -19.10
N LEU A 19 -3.56 0.65 -19.21
CA LEU A 19 -4.27 -0.62 -19.09
C LEU A 19 -4.92 -0.78 -17.71
N VAL A 20 -4.25 -0.38 -16.65
CA VAL A 20 -4.82 -0.39 -15.28
C VAL A 20 -6.01 0.57 -15.18
N ILE A 21 -5.87 1.80 -15.69
CA ILE A 21 -6.94 2.81 -15.68
C ILE A 21 -8.15 2.31 -16.47
N LEU A 22 -7.92 1.73 -17.67
CA LEU A 22 -9.00 1.16 -18.50
C LEU A 22 -9.68 -0.02 -17.80
N ALA A 23 -8.92 -0.93 -17.20
CA ALA A 23 -9.48 -2.05 -16.43
C ALA A 23 -10.41 -1.54 -15.33
N PHE A 24 -10.00 -0.49 -14.61
CA PHE A 24 -10.83 0.12 -13.57
C PHE A 24 -12.11 0.77 -14.11
N ILE A 25 -12.05 1.41 -15.30
CA ILE A 25 -13.22 2.05 -15.91
C ILE A 25 -14.21 1.00 -16.45
N MET A 26 -13.70 -0.11 -17.00
CA MET A 26 -14.52 -1.16 -17.63
C MET A 26 -15.17 -2.09 -16.60
N ASP A 27 -14.55 -2.34 -15.49
CA ASP A 27 -15.05 -3.24 -14.45
C ASP A 27 -15.78 -2.45 -13.35
N ARG A 28 -17.12 -2.35 -13.50
CA ARG A 28 -17.99 -1.64 -12.55
C ARG A 28 -18.18 -2.37 -11.21
N GLU A 29 -17.80 -3.64 -11.11
CA GLU A 29 -17.89 -4.40 -9.85
C GLU A 29 -16.74 -4.08 -8.87
N ILE A 30 -15.72 -3.36 -9.33
CA ILE A 30 -14.55 -2.96 -8.53
C ILE A 30 -14.90 -1.76 -7.63
N SER A 31 -15.84 -1.94 -6.70
CA SER A 31 -16.28 -0.90 -5.73
C SER A 31 -15.47 -0.86 -4.43
N ASP A 32 -14.42 -1.66 -4.29
CA ASP A 32 -13.58 -1.68 -3.09
C ASP A 32 -12.72 -0.41 -2.97
N ARG A 33 -12.60 0.13 -1.75
CA ARG A 33 -11.80 1.34 -1.47
C ARG A 33 -10.35 1.25 -1.96
N SER A 34 -9.73 0.10 -1.80
CA SER A 34 -8.37 -0.14 -2.27
C SER A 34 -8.21 0.10 -3.76
N ASN A 35 -9.24 -0.20 -4.55
CA ASN A 35 -9.18 -0.05 -6.00
C ASN A 35 -9.08 1.41 -6.43
N TYR A 36 -9.68 2.34 -5.66
CA TYR A 36 -9.50 3.78 -5.88
C TYR A 36 -8.04 4.22 -5.61
N TYR A 37 -7.37 3.63 -4.63
CA TYR A 37 -5.98 3.96 -4.35
C TYR A 37 -5.03 3.41 -5.42
N PHE A 38 -5.32 2.23 -5.98
CA PHE A 38 -4.61 1.70 -7.14
C PHE A 38 -4.84 2.55 -8.39
N LEU A 39 -6.06 3.02 -8.62
CA LEU A 39 -6.36 3.96 -9.69
C LEU A 39 -5.57 5.26 -9.54
N ASN A 40 -5.53 5.82 -8.34
CA ASN A 40 -4.78 7.04 -8.05
C ASN A 40 -3.28 6.84 -8.32
N LEU A 41 -2.73 5.70 -7.91
CA LEU A 41 -1.35 5.32 -8.19
C LEU A 41 -1.09 5.22 -9.70
N ALA A 42 -1.99 4.56 -10.46
CA ALA A 42 -1.86 4.44 -11.90
C ALA A 42 -1.98 5.79 -12.63
N ILE A 43 -2.81 6.72 -12.14
CA ILE A 43 -2.93 8.07 -12.71
C ILE A 43 -1.64 8.87 -12.51
N SER A 44 -1.06 8.86 -11.30
CA SER A 44 0.21 9.54 -11.05
C SER A 44 1.36 8.95 -11.86
N ASP A 45 1.48 7.63 -11.93
CA ASP A 45 2.52 6.95 -12.71
C ASP A 45 2.35 7.14 -14.23
N PHE A 46 1.11 7.15 -14.73
CA PHE A 46 0.83 7.53 -16.12
C PHE A 46 1.34 8.95 -16.43
N ALA A 47 1.06 9.90 -15.55
CA ALA A 47 1.49 11.28 -15.75
C ALA A 47 3.02 11.43 -15.70
N VAL A 48 3.73 10.65 -14.86
CA VAL A 48 5.21 10.57 -14.90
C VAL A 48 5.69 10.12 -16.27
N GLY A 49 5.11 9.04 -16.82
CA GLY A 49 5.48 8.51 -18.12
C GLY A 49 5.14 9.43 -19.29
N ALA A 50 3.98 10.10 -19.23
CA ALA A 50 3.48 10.93 -20.33
C ALA A 50 4.03 12.37 -20.33
N PHE A 51 4.41 12.90 -19.19
CA PHE A 51 4.87 14.28 -19.04
C PHE A 51 6.33 14.38 -18.56
N CYS A 52 6.68 13.74 -17.42
CA CYS A 52 7.99 13.96 -16.83
C CYS A 52 9.11 13.33 -17.65
N MET A 53 8.95 12.07 -18.09
CA MET A 53 9.97 11.37 -18.87
C MET A 53 10.25 12.02 -20.24
N PRO A 54 9.24 12.34 -21.08
CA PRO A 54 9.50 12.91 -22.39
C PRO A 54 10.19 14.27 -22.36
N LEU A 55 9.89 15.10 -21.35
CA LEU A 55 10.55 16.41 -21.18
C LEU A 55 11.98 16.28 -20.69
N TYR A 56 12.29 15.24 -19.91
CA TYR A 56 13.61 15.02 -19.36
C TYR A 56 14.57 14.32 -20.34
N ILE A 57 14.07 13.49 -21.24
CA ILE A 57 14.91 12.72 -22.21
C ILE A 57 15.86 13.64 -23.00
N PRO A 58 15.42 14.74 -23.63
CA PRO A 58 16.32 15.65 -24.35
C PRO A 58 17.39 16.24 -23.42
N TYR A 59 17.04 16.64 -22.21
CA TYR A 59 17.96 17.17 -21.22
C TYR A 59 19.00 16.14 -20.79
N ALA A 60 18.59 14.90 -20.53
CA ALA A 60 19.49 13.82 -20.16
C ALA A 60 20.50 13.45 -21.28
N LEU A 61 20.10 13.62 -22.54
CA LEU A 61 20.95 13.32 -23.71
C LEU A 61 21.90 14.46 -24.08
N THR A 62 21.47 15.72 -23.93
CA THR A 62 22.24 16.90 -24.33
C THR A 62 23.03 17.53 -23.18
N GLY A 63 22.63 17.27 -21.92
CA GLY A 63 23.17 17.90 -20.72
C GLY A 63 22.75 19.36 -20.55
N THR A 64 21.89 19.89 -21.42
CA THR A 64 21.44 21.29 -21.40
C THR A 64 19.92 21.39 -21.48
N TRP A 65 19.34 22.27 -20.65
CA TRP A 65 17.91 22.54 -20.63
C TRP A 65 17.56 23.70 -21.55
N HIS A 66 16.89 23.42 -22.66
CA HIS A 66 16.57 24.43 -23.68
C HIS A 66 15.16 25.02 -23.55
N LEU A 67 14.31 24.51 -22.63
CA LEU A 67 12.89 24.86 -22.58
C LEU A 67 12.59 26.07 -21.65
N GLY A 68 13.61 26.74 -21.15
CA GLY A 68 13.47 27.91 -20.30
C GLY A 68 13.11 27.59 -18.84
N ARG A 69 13.26 28.59 -17.97
CA ARG A 69 13.07 28.47 -16.51
C ARG A 69 11.64 28.13 -16.09
N GLY A 70 10.65 28.71 -16.78
CA GLY A 70 9.26 28.49 -16.44
C GLY A 70 8.85 27.03 -16.60
N LEU A 71 9.22 26.40 -17.74
CA LEU A 71 8.91 25.01 -17.98
C LEU A 71 9.78 24.08 -17.10
N CYS A 72 11.00 24.47 -16.75
CA CYS A 72 11.82 23.76 -15.77
C CYS A 72 11.12 23.72 -14.39
N LYS A 73 10.67 24.85 -13.86
CA LYS A 73 9.95 24.89 -12.59
C LYS A 73 8.65 24.07 -12.63
N LEU A 74 7.90 24.15 -13.73
CA LEU A 74 6.69 23.34 -13.91
C LEU A 74 7.01 21.85 -13.94
N TRP A 75 8.05 21.45 -14.67
CA TRP A 75 8.51 20.06 -14.73
C TRP A 75 8.93 19.55 -13.35
N LEU A 76 9.72 20.33 -12.60
CA LEU A 76 10.13 19.98 -11.22
C LEU A 76 8.92 19.83 -10.30
N VAL A 77 7.96 20.77 -10.34
CA VAL A 77 6.74 20.69 -9.52
C VAL A 77 5.97 19.42 -9.86
N MET A 78 5.79 19.12 -11.15
CA MET A 78 5.03 17.93 -11.57
C MET A 78 5.76 16.65 -11.18
N ASP A 79 7.07 16.57 -11.40
CA ASP A 79 7.86 15.37 -11.09
C ASP A 79 7.82 15.06 -9.58
N TYR A 80 8.16 16.03 -8.74
CA TYR A 80 8.12 15.85 -7.28
C TYR A 80 6.71 15.57 -6.75
N LEU A 81 5.69 16.27 -7.25
CA LEU A 81 4.31 16.07 -6.85
C LEU A 81 3.81 14.66 -7.20
N LEU A 82 4.02 14.22 -8.45
CA LEU A 82 3.55 12.93 -8.93
C LEU A 82 4.27 11.77 -8.26
N CYS A 83 5.59 11.85 -8.13
CA CYS A 83 6.40 10.83 -7.47
C CYS A 83 6.01 10.71 -5.98
N THR A 84 5.87 11.81 -5.26
CA THR A 84 5.45 11.81 -3.85
C THR A 84 4.01 11.30 -3.69
N ALA A 85 3.08 11.67 -4.58
CA ALA A 85 1.71 11.17 -4.57
C ALA A 85 1.65 9.66 -4.82
N SER A 86 2.52 9.13 -5.69
CA SER A 86 2.68 7.69 -5.93
C SER A 86 3.11 6.97 -4.63
N VAL A 87 4.13 7.47 -3.93
CA VAL A 87 4.58 6.90 -2.65
C VAL A 87 3.48 6.90 -1.61
N PHE A 88 2.79 8.01 -1.42
CA PHE A 88 1.70 8.10 -0.44
C PHE A 88 0.51 7.21 -0.81
N SER A 89 0.27 6.95 -2.09
CA SER A 89 -0.73 5.98 -2.54
C SER A 89 -0.36 4.55 -2.10
N ILE A 90 0.91 4.17 -2.17
CA ILE A 90 1.41 2.87 -1.67
C ILE A 90 1.17 2.75 -0.16
N VAL A 91 1.39 3.82 0.61
CA VAL A 91 1.11 3.85 2.05
C VAL A 91 -0.39 3.65 2.32
N LEU A 92 -1.26 4.34 1.58
CA LEU A 92 -2.72 4.18 1.73
C LEU A 92 -3.19 2.77 1.40
N ILE A 93 -2.68 2.17 0.32
CA ILE A 93 -2.98 0.78 -0.06
C ILE A 93 -2.60 -0.17 1.08
N SER A 94 -1.39 -0.03 1.61
CA SER A 94 -0.90 -0.88 2.70
C SER A 94 -1.71 -0.69 3.99
N TYR A 95 -2.07 0.54 4.32
CA TYR A 95 -2.90 0.87 5.48
C TYR A 95 -4.32 0.31 5.35
N ASP A 96 -4.97 0.46 4.19
CA ASP A 96 -6.30 -0.08 3.94
C ASP A 96 -6.31 -1.62 4.07
N ARG A 97 -5.29 -2.30 3.53
CA ARG A 97 -5.13 -3.75 3.69
C ARG A 97 -4.87 -4.17 5.13
N PHE A 98 -4.06 -3.41 5.85
CA PHE A 98 -3.85 -3.63 7.29
C PHE A 98 -5.17 -3.56 8.06
N LEU A 99 -5.99 -2.55 7.83
CA LEU A 99 -7.30 -2.42 8.47
C LEU A 99 -8.24 -3.56 8.10
N SER A 100 -8.29 -3.96 6.84
CA SER A 100 -9.19 -5.01 6.36
C SER A 100 -8.87 -6.38 6.96
N VAL A 101 -7.61 -6.67 7.24
CA VAL A 101 -7.16 -7.96 7.81
C VAL A 101 -7.25 -7.95 9.34
N THR A 102 -6.86 -6.84 10.01
CA THR A 102 -6.75 -6.79 11.47
C THR A 102 -8.07 -6.45 12.17
N LYS A 103 -8.94 -5.64 11.55
CA LYS A 103 -10.20 -5.15 12.11
C LYS A 103 -11.41 -5.52 11.25
N ALA A 104 -11.44 -6.72 10.70
CA ALA A 104 -12.45 -7.14 9.73
C ALA A 104 -13.91 -6.87 10.15
N VAL A 105 -14.26 -7.05 11.42
CA VAL A 105 -15.62 -6.78 11.95
C VAL A 105 -15.89 -5.29 12.07
N SER A 106 -14.97 -4.53 12.66
CA SER A 106 -15.09 -3.08 12.83
C SER A 106 -14.97 -2.33 11.48
N TYR A 107 -14.14 -2.82 10.56
CA TYR A 107 -13.95 -2.26 9.23
C TYR A 107 -15.24 -2.33 8.40
N ARG A 108 -15.95 -3.46 8.45
CA ARG A 108 -17.27 -3.61 7.77
C ARG A 108 -18.34 -2.69 8.37
N ALA A 109 -18.35 -2.49 9.68
CA ALA A 109 -19.28 -1.57 10.34
C ALA A 109 -18.95 -0.09 10.04
N GLN A 110 -17.67 0.25 9.88
CA GLN A 110 -17.21 1.60 9.56
C GLN A 110 -17.29 1.96 8.06
N GLN A 111 -17.50 0.98 7.19
CA GLN A 111 -17.56 1.19 5.74
C GLN A 111 -18.67 2.17 5.31
N GLY A 112 -19.65 2.41 6.18
CA GLY A 112 -20.76 3.35 5.94
C GLY A 112 -20.55 4.78 6.47
N ILE A 113 -19.62 5.03 7.40
CA ILE A 113 -19.65 6.28 8.18
C ILE A 113 -18.38 7.16 8.11
N THR A 114 -17.17 6.64 7.92
CA THR A 114 -15.99 7.45 8.31
C THR A 114 -14.84 7.60 7.31
N SER A 115 -14.86 7.12 6.09
CA SER A 115 -13.72 7.42 5.20
C SER A 115 -14.09 7.28 3.73
N ASN A 116 -14.50 8.38 3.15
CA ASN A 116 -14.59 8.50 1.70
C ASN A 116 -13.17 8.37 1.10
N PRO A 117 -12.90 7.39 0.21
CA PRO A 117 -11.59 7.21 -0.39
C PRO A 117 -11.10 8.46 -1.13
N VAL A 118 -12.02 9.27 -1.65
CA VAL A 118 -11.71 10.55 -2.31
C VAL A 118 -11.06 11.54 -1.35
N ILE A 119 -11.53 11.63 -0.10
CA ILE A 119 -10.94 12.53 0.91
C ILE A 119 -9.48 12.13 1.19
N ASN A 120 -9.20 10.84 1.33
CA ASN A 120 -7.84 10.36 1.54
C ASN A 120 -6.94 10.66 0.33
N MET A 121 -7.46 10.49 -0.89
CA MET A 121 -6.72 10.85 -2.11
C MET A 121 -6.43 12.34 -2.17
N VAL A 122 -7.41 13.20 -1.91
CA VAL A 122 -7.19 14.65 -1.85
C VAL A 122 -6.15 15.00 -0.78
N ALA A 123 -6.21 14.37 0.39
CA ALA A 123 -5.26 14.64 1.46
C ALA A 123 -3.81 14.31 1.05
N ILE A 124 -3.57 13.17 0.37
CA ILE A 124 -2.21 12.84 -0.09
C ILE A 124 -1.71 13.77 -1.19
N TRP A 125 -2.57 14.24 -2.09
CA TRP A 125 -2.19 15.23 -3.10
C TRP A 125 -1.83 16.59 -2.47
N VAL A 126 -2.59 17.02 -1.46
CA VAL A 126 -2.29 18.24 -0.69
C VAL A 126 -0.97 18.09 0.07
N LEU A 127 -0.76 16.95 0.75
CA LEU A 127 0.51 16.69 1.47
C LEU A 127 1.69 16.61 0.52
N ALA A 128 1.56 15.94 -0.63
CA ALA A 128 2.60 15.87 -1.65
C ALA A 128 2.94 17.26 -2.21
N PHE A 129 1.94 18.09 -2.46
CA PHE A 129 2.15 19.48 -2.90
C PHE A 129 2.90 20.29 -1.84
N LEU A 130 2.46 20.25 -0.58
CA LEU A 130 3.05 21.06 0.50
C LEU A 130 4.49 20.66 0.81
N LEU A 131 4.90 19.43 0.51
CA LEU A 131 6.24 18.93 0.83
C LEU A 131 7.34 19.61 0.01
N TYR A 132 7.12 19.80 -1.29
CA TYR A 132 8.16 20.29 -2.21
C TYR A 132 7.76 21.52 -3.03
N CYS A 133 6.48 21.60 -3.45
CA CYS A 133 6.09 22.61 -4.43
C CYS A 133 6.28 24.05 -3.94
N PRO A 134 5.98 24.41 -2.68
CA PRO A 134 6.29 25.75 -2.17
C PRO A 134 7.79 26.05 -2.20
N ALA A 135 8.63 25.06 -1.86
CA ALA A 135 10.08 25.24 -1.92
C ALA A 135 10.57 25.40 -3.37
N ILE A 136 10.07 24.60 -4.33
CA ILE A 136 10.44 24.75 -5.75
C ILE A 136 10.05 26.12 -6.30
N LEU A 137 8.87 26.63 -5.92
CA LEU A 137 8.34 27.88 -6.47
C LEU A 137 8.95 29.12 -5.83
N PHE A 138 9.15 29.11 -4.51
CA PHE A 138 9.45 30.31 -3.73
C PHE A 138 10.88 30.39 -3.18
N TRP A 139 11.70 29.34 -3.28
CA TRP A 139 13.06 29.33 -2.73
C TRP A 139 13.92 30.48 -3.20
N GLU A 140 13.86 30.76 -4.49
CA GLU A 140 14.59 31.89 -5.13
C GLU A 140 14.23 33.24 -4.49
N HIS A 141 12.96 33.45 -4.13
CA HIS A 141 12.50 34.68 -3.49
C HIS A 141 12.99 34.77 -2.04
N VAL A 142 13.08 33.67 -1.34
CA VAL A 142 13.57 33.62 0.04
C VAL A 142 15.10 33.77 0.09
N ALA A 143 15.79 33.13 -0.84
CA ALA A 143 17.26 33.19 -0.94
C ALA A 143 17.79 34.51 -1.57
N GLY A 144 16.91 35.29 -2.22
CA GLY A 144 17.25 36.56 -2.86
C GLY A 144 17.95 36.46 -4.22
N CYS A 145 18.40 35.25 -4.62
CA CYS A 145 18.99 35.02 -5.93
C CYS A 145 18.82 33.53 -6.33
N SER A 146 18.81 33.28 -7.64
CA SER A 146 18.86 31.93 -8.18
C SER A 146 20.29 31.43 -8.30
N MET A 147 20.54 30.23 -7.82
CA MET A 147 21.83 29.54 -7.93
C MET A 147 21.90 28.62 -9.14
N VAL A 148 20.78 28.43 -9.85
CA VAL A 148 20.67 27.51 -11.00
C VAL A 148 21.08 28.24 -12.28
N ALA A 149 22.02 27.70 -13.05
CA ALA A 149 22.41 28.23 -14.35
C ALA A 149 21.26 28.18 -15.35
N VAL A 150 21.27 29.07 -16.35
CA VAL A 150 20.17 29.24 -17.31
C VAL A 150 19.92 27.98 -18.15
N ASP A 151 20.97 27.22 -18.40
CA ASP A 151 21.00 25.98 -19.18
C ASP A 151 20.85 24.69 -18.34
N GLN A 152 20.59 24.87 -17.03
CA GLN A 152 20.39 23.76 -16.10
C GLN A 152 18.95 23.73 -15.57
N CYS A 153 18.46 22.53 -15.25
CA CYS A 153 17.17 22.35 -14.61
C CYS A 153 17.28 21.42 -13.40
N HIS A 154 17.39 22.03 -12.24
CA HIS A 154 17.33 21.36 -10.95
C HIS A 154 16.75 22.29 -9.89
N THR A 155 16.45 21.76 -8.71
CA THR A 155 15.87 22.55 -7.61
C THR A 155 16.92 23.49 -7.02
N GLU A 156 16.49 24.66 -6.56
CA GLU A 156 17.36 25.66 -5.90
C GLU A 156 17.95 25.11 -4.59
N PHE A 157 17.22 24.22 -3.89
CA PHE A 157 17.67 23.57 -2.66
C PHE A 157 18.53 22.32 -2.88
N PHE A 158 18.95 22.05 -4.10
CA PHE A 158 19.69 20.83 -4.50
C PHE A 158 20.95 20.57 -3.67
N TYR A 159 21.61 21.59 -3.17
CA TYR A 159 22.78 21.52 -2.30
C TYR A 159 22.48 21.76 -0.82
N ASN A 160 21.20 21.92 -0.45
CA ASN A 160 20.78 22.08 0.94
C ASN A 160 20.47 20.73 1.56
N TRP A 161 21.48 20.09 2.13
CA TRP A 161 21.35 18.73 2.65
C TRP A 161 20.37 18.62 3.85
N TYR A 162 20.21 19.67 4.67
CA TYR A 162 19.25 19.68 5.77
C TYR A 162 17.81 19.58 5.25
N PHE A 163 17.47 20.40 4.27
CA PHE A 163 16.16 20.37 3.64
C PHE A 163 15.91 19.01 2.95
N LEU A 164 16.91 18.52 2.20
CA LEU A 164 16.84 17.22 1.54
C LEU A 164 16.65 16.07 2.53
N LEU A 165 17.34 16.10 3.67
CA LEU A 165 17.20 15.09 4.71
C LEU A 165 15.80 15.13 5.34
N CYS A 166 15.29 16.32 5.69
CA CYS A 166 13.95 16.48 6.26
C CYS A 166 12.86 16.04 5.29
N ALA A 167 12.93 16.48 4.03
CA ALA A 167 11.97 16.11 3.00
C ALA A 167 12.02 14.61 2.70
N SER A 168 13.20 14.02 2.55
CA SER A 168 13.38 12.58 2.34
C SER A 168 12.91 11.74 3.53
N THR A 169 12.99 12.28 4.75
CA THR A 169 12.44 11.60 5.93
C THR A 169 10.93 11.44 5.80
N LEU A 170 10.23 12.47 5.36
CA LEU A 170 8.78 12.45 5.18
C LEU A 170 8.34 11.70 3.93
N GLU A 171 9.12 11.74 2.85
CA GLU A 171 8.78 11.13 1.57
C GLU A 171 9.20 9.66 1.44
N PHE A 172 10.31 9.28 2.04
CA PHE A 172 10.88 7.93 1.87
C PHE A 172 10.97 7.15 3.18
N PHE A 173 11.66 7.67 4.21
CA PHE A 173 11.91 6.87 5.42
C PHE A 173 10.64 6.59 6.22
N VAL A 174 9.80 7.58 6.46
CA VAL A 174 8.51 7.38 7.18
C VAL A 174 7.56 6.50 6.38
N PRO A 175 7.31 6.70 5.08
CA PRO A 175 6.57 5.78 4.25
C PRO A 175 7.10 4.35 4.28
N LEU A 176 8.39 4.14 4.08
CA LEU A 176 9.00 2.81 4.08
C LEU A 176 8.79 2.08 5.40
N LEU A 177 9.02 2.75 6.54
CA LEU A 177 8.79 2.19 7.86
C LEU A 177 7.31 1.88 8.09
N SER A 178 6.41 2.78 7.70
CA SER A 178 4.97 2.60 7.84
C SER A 178 4.46 1.41 7.03
N VAL A 179 4.85 1.30 5.76
CA VAL A 179 4.45 0.20 4.88
C VAL A 179 5.03 -1.13 5.37
N THR A 180 6.28 -1.14 5.82
CA THR A 180 6.91 -2.33 6.43
C THR A 180 6.16 -2.77 7.69
N TYR A 181 5.83 -1.84 8.58
CA TYR A 181 5.05 -2.10 9.78
C TYR A 181 3.69 -2.73 9.46
N PHE A 182 2.93 -2.14 8.53
CA PHE A 182 1.63 -2.68 8.13
C PHE A 182 1.76 -4.09 7.55
N ASN A 183 2.74 -4.35 6.69
CA ASN A 183 2.93 -5.67 6.08
C ASN A 183 3.34 -6.73 7.10
N VAL A 184 4.22 -6.42 8.05
CA VAL A 184 4.60 -7.34 9.12
C VAL A 184 3.38 -7.69 9.99
N HIS A 185 2.56 -6.70 10.33
CA HIS A 185 1.33 -6.94 11.09
C HIS A 185 0.28 -7.74 10.33
N ILE A 186 0.10 -7.50 9.03
CA ILE A 186 -0.77 -8.31 8.16
C ILE A 186 -0.31 -9.76 8.18
N PHE A 187 0.99 -10.00 8.01
CA PHE A 187 1.56 -11.36 8.02
C PHE A 187 1.34 -12.08 9.34
N HIS A 188 1.60 -11.41 10.47
CA HIS A 188 1.34 -11.96 11.80
C HIS A 188 -0.14 -12.25 12.05
N SER A 189 -1.05 -11.37 11.61
CA SER A 189 -2.48 -11.58 11.72
C SER A 189 -2.94 -12.82 10.95
N ILE A 190 -2.48 -12.99 9.71
CA ILE A 190 -2.78 -14.17 8.88
C ILE A 190 -2.24 -15.46 9.54
N GLN A 191 -1.02 -15.45 10.06
CA GLN A 191 -0.46 -16.61 10.77
C GLN A 191 -1.26 -16.96 12.03
N ARG A 192 -1.73 -15.95 12.77
CA ARG A 192 -2.54 -16.15 13.96
C ARG A 192 -3.87 -16.81 13.62
N HIS A 193 -4.56 -16.36 12.57
CA HIS A 193 -5.80 -16.97 12.08
C HIS A 193 -5.60 -18.44 11.62
N GLN A 194 -4.46 -18.74 10.99
CA GLN A 194 -4.13 -20.12 10.60
C GLN A 194 -3.95 -21.04 11.80
N ARG A 195 -3.23 -20.59 12.84
CA ARG A 195 -3.03 -21.38 14.06
C ARG A 195 -4.34 -21.64 14.79
N GLN A 196 -5.24 -20.65 14.83
CA GLN A 196 -6.56 -20.80 15.46
C GLN A 196 -7.46 -21.79 14.68
N GLY A 197 -7.44 -21.75 13.34
CA GLY A 197 -8.16 -22.71 12.50
C GLY A 197 -7.65 -24.14 12.66
N SER A 198 -6.33 -24.33 12.80
CA SER A 198 -5.72 -25.64 13.01
C SER A 198 -6.01 -26.24 14.41
N VAL A 199 -6.16 -25.42 15.44
CA VAL A 199 -6.51 -25.88 16.80
C VAL A 199 -7.97 -26.32 16.88
N GLN A 200 -8.85 -25.71 16.12
CA GLN A 200 -10.29 -26.05 16.09
C GLN A 200 -10.60 -27.35 15.34
N ASP A 201 -9.64 -27.85 14.53
CA ASP A 201 -9.72 -29.17 13.86
C ASP A 201 -9.27 -30.33 14.77
N CYS A 202 -8.68 -30.05 15.93
CA CYS A 202 -8.27 -31.04 16.93
C CYS A 202 -9.36 -31.24 18.00
N ASP A 203 -10.63 -31.31 17.63
CA ASP A 203 -11.70 -31.74 18.55
C ASP A 203 -11.65 -33.27 18.71
N PRO A 204 -11.35 -33.81 19.92
CA PRO A 204 -11.15 -35.24 20.13
C PRO A 204 -12.36 -36.11 19.86
N GLN A 205 -13.53 -35.50 19.71
CA GLN A 205 -14.80 -36.25 19.60
C GLN A 205 -15.15 -36.72 18.18
N LYS A 206 -14.33 -36.40 17.15
CA LYS A 206 -14.67 -36.69 15.75
C LYS A 206 -13.76 -37.68 15.01
N ASN A 207 -12.61 -38.08 15.55
CA ASN A 207 -11.73 -39.04 14.84
C ASN A 207 -11.29 -40.21 15.72
N SER A 208 -12.09 -41.28 15.65
CA SER A 208 -11.65 -42.60 16.04
C SER A 208 -10.49 -43.08 15.16
N ARG A 209 -9.36 -43.38 15.80
CA ARG A 209 -8.33 -44.38 15.48
C ARG A 209 -7.05 -44.03 14.72
N LEU A 210 -6.78 -42.85 14.18
CA LEU A 210 -5.49 -42.72 13.45
C LEU A 210 -4.66 -41.46 13.69
N SER A 211 -4.95 -40.57 14.65
CA SER A 211 -4.23 -39.27 14.80
C SER A 211 -3.58 -39.03 16.17
N TRP A 212 -3.23 -40.05 16.94
CA TRP A 212 -2.59 -39.90 18.27
C TRP A 212 -1.12 -39.48 18.21
N ARG A 213 -0.47 -39.52 17.04
CA ARG A 213 0.99 -39.28 16.96
C ARG A 213 1.40 -37.82 16.75
N PHE A 214 0.48 -36.90 16.46
CA PHE A 214 0.84 -35.51 16.14
C PHE A 214 0.55 -34.46 17.25
N CYS A 215 -0.16 -34.84 18.30
CA CYS A 215 -0.55 -33.92 19.39
C CYS A 215 0.36 -34.00 20.63
N LEU A 216 1.44 -34.77 20.62
CA LEU A 216 2.34 -34.92 21.76
C LEU A 216 3.72 -34.30 21.55
N LEU A 217 3.78 -33.03 21.17
CA LEU A 217 5.02 -32.25 21.29
C LEU A 217 4.87 -31.28 22.48
N PRO A 218 5.77 -31.38 23.49
CA PRO A 218 5.69 -30.55 24.69
C PRO A 218 5.97 -29.09 24.36
N ARG A 219 5.10 -28.23 24.86
CA ARG A 219 5.24 -26.75 24.83
C ARG A 219 6.24 -26.34 25.90
N PRO A 220 7.30 -25.55 25.62
CA PRO A 220 8.12 -24.96 26.66
C PRO A 220 7.40 -23.75 27.28
N GLY A 221 7.16 -23.80 28.57
CA GLY A 221 7.09 -22.70 29.52
C GLY A 221 5.95 -21.69 29.37
N ALA A 222 4.89 -21.86 30.16
CA ALA A 222 4.04 -20.77 30.60
C ALA A 222 3.85 -20.90 32.12
N SER A 223 4.48 -20.01 32.82
CA SER A 223 4.24 -19.73 34.24
C SER A 223 2.89 -19.06 34.43
N SER A 224 2.12 -19.58 35.35
CA SER A 224 0.85 -19.08 35.85
C SER A 224 1.05 -17.83 36.71
N PRO A 225 0.11 -16.88 36.74
CA PRO A 225 -0.14 -16.02 37.92
C PRO A 225 -1.52 -16.30 38.54
N PRO A 226 -1.71 -15.90 39.81
CA PRO A 226 -2.71 -16.44 40.70
C PRO A 226 -4.07 -15.76 40.66
N SER A 227 -5.03 -16.46 41.25
CA SER A 227 -6.41 -16.10 41.53
C SER A 227 -6.56 -14.99 42.57
N GLU A 228 -7.55 -14.10 42.35
CA GLU A 228 -8.42 -13.44 43.34
C GLU A 228 -9.68 -13.02 42.61
N ALA A 229 -10.84 -13.50 42.96
CA ALA A 229 -11.84 -13.32 44.01
C ALA A 229 -12.79 -12.14 43.71
N GLU A 230 -14.08 -12.51 43.56
CA GLU A 230 -15.32 -11.86 44.05
C GLU A 230 -15.67 -10.45 43.50
N ASP A 231 -16.85 -10.16 43.01
CA ASP A 231 -18.14 -10.13 43.66
C ASP A 231 -19.34 -9.92 42.73
N SER A 232 -20.43 -10.52 43.09
CA SER A 232 -21.82 -10.44 42.76
C SER A 232 -22.39 -9.06 42.34
N VAL A 233 -23.46 -9.03 41.54
CA VAL A 233 -24.82 -8.53 41.83
C VAL A 233 -25.79 -8.73 40.66
N SER A 234 -26.79 -9.56 40.94
CA SER A 234 -28.25 -9.58 40.69
C SER A 234 -28.88 -8.92 39.45
N SER A 235 -29.67 -9.76 38.76
CA SER A 235 -31.10 -9.69 38.43
C SER A 235 -31.64 -8.46 37.69
N LEU A 236 -32.27 -8.76 36.55
CA LEU A 236 -33.68 -8.36 36.32
C LEU A 236 -34.26 -9.10 35.10
N THR A 237 -35.18 -9.99 35.41
CA THR A 237 -36.18 -10.60 34.55
C THR A 237 -37.09 -9.58 33.90
N ARG A 238 -37.38 -9.72 32.62
CA ARG A 238 -38.71 -9.34 32.09
C ARG A 238 -39.13 -10.25 30.94
N SER A 239 -40.14 -11.04 31.29
CA SER A 239 -41.05 -11.81 30.51
C SER A 239 -41.82 -10.93 29.51
N TRP A 240 -41.93 -11.34 28.26
CA TRP A 240 -43.05 -11.05 27.40
C TRP A 240 -43.36 -12.27 26.55
N ARG A 241 -44.53 -12.84 26.78
CA ARG A 241 -45.22 -13.79 25.93
C ARG A 241 -46.31 -13.02 25.18
N PRO A 242 -46.58 -13.35 23.93
CA PRO A 242 -47.94 -13.46 23.49
C PRO A 242 -48.27 -14.81 22.86
N GLU A 243 -49.42 -15.25 23.21
CA GLU A 243 -50.23 -16.32 22.69
C GLU A 243 -50.68 -16.02 21.25
N ALA A 244 -50.77 -17.00 20.38
CA ALA A 244 -52.01 -17.51 19.81
C ALA A 244 -51.82 -18.20 18.44
N THR A 245 -52.24 -19.44 18.44
CA THR A 245 -53.09 -20.18 17.50
C THR A 245 -52.81 -20.14 15.99
N ALA A 246 -52.56 -21.31 15.44
CA ALA A 246 -53.36 -22.12 14.56
C ALA A 246 -52.63 -22.78 13.39
N ASN A 247 -52.83 -24.07 13.33
CA ASN A 247 -52.83 -24.97 12.16
C ASN A 247 -51.56 -25.17 11.34
N CYS A 248 -50.95 -26.29 11.64
CA CYS A 248 -49.91 -26.94 10.90
C CYS A 248 -50.46 -28.10 10.05
N PRO A 249 -49.99 -28.30 8.83
CA PRO A 249 -49.87 -29.64 8.25
C PRO A 249 -48.47 -30.17 8.44
N SER A 250 -48.38 -31.44 8.81
CA SER A 250 -47.16 -32.19 9.14
C SER A 250 -46.11 -32.14 8.06
N PRO A 251 -44.85 -31.83 8.39
CA PRO A 251 -43.73 -32.09 7.50
C PRO A 251 -43.08 -33.43 7.81
N THR A 252 -42.77 -34.10 6.76
CA THR A 252 -41.91 -35.28 6.66
C THR A 252 -40.59 -35.05 7.42
N GLN A 253 -40.25 -35.98 8.30
CA GLN A 253 -39.02 -36.00 9.08
C GLN A 253 -37.78 -36.09 8.16
N THR A 254 -37.16 -34.96 7.86
CA THR A 254 -35.80 -34.88 7.40
C THR A 254 -34.88 -34.59 8.60
N SER A 255 -33.97 -35.48 8.86
CA SER A 255 -33.09 -35.53 10.02
C SER A 255 -32.28 -34.21 10.16
N PRO A 256 -32.27 -33.54 11.34
CA PRO A 256 -31.61 -32.26 11.55
C PRO A 256 -30.07 -32.32 11.47
N THR A 257 -29.50 -33.52 11.32
CA THR A 257 -28.04 -33.74 11.23
C THR A 257 -27.45 -33.45 9.85
N ALA A 258 -28.21 -33.60 8.77
CA ALA A 258 -27.74 -33.34 7.40
C ALA A 258 -27.60 -31.84 7.12
N LEU A 259 -28.59 -31.02 7.53
CA LEU A 259 -28.59 -29.57 7.31
C LEU A 259 -27.48 -28.85 8.07
N LYS A 260 -27.13 -29.30 9.30
CA LYS A 260 -25.98 -28.76 10.05
C LYS A 260 -24.65 -29.12 9.42
N ARG A 261 -24.54 -30.25 8.72
CA ARG A 261 -23.32 -30.72 8.06
C ARG A 261 -23.02 -29.88 6.80
N ASP A 262 -24.02 -29.60 5.99
CA ASP A 262 -23.86 -28.82 4.76
C ASP A 262 -23.54 -27.36 5.04
N ILE A 263 -24.17 -26.74 6.07
CA ILE A 263 -23.85 -25.38 6.49
C ILE A 263 -22.43 -25.28 7.05
N SER A 264 -21.96 -26.26 7.82
CA SER A 264 -20.62 -26.25 8.39
C SER A 264 -19.52 -26.48 7.33
N VAL A 265 -19.78 -27.32 6.33
CA VAL A 265 -18.86 -27.57 5.21
C VAL A 265 -18.79 -26.34 4.29
N SER A 266 -19.91 -25.71 3.98
CA SER A 266 -19.97 -24.48 3.18
C SER A 266 -19.25 -23.31 3.87
N PHE A 267 -19.43 -23.15 5.18
CA PHE A 267 -18.73 -22.12 5.96
C PHE A 267 -17.22 -22.35 6.03
N ARG A 268 -16.76 -23.61 6.21
CA ARG A 268 -15.34 -23.98 6.20
C ARG A 268 -14.68 -23.76 4.84
N SER A 269 -15.35 -24.09 3.74
CA SER A 269 -14.85 -23.85 2.38
C SER A 269 -14.64 -22.36 2.12
N SER A 270 -15.60 -21.52 2.53
CA SER A 270 -15.49 -20.08 2.32
C SER A 270 -14.40 -19.42 3.17
N THR A 271 -14.13 -19.91 4.37
CA THR A 271 -13.08 -19.39 5.26
C THR A 271 -11.69 -19.75 4.76
N GLY A 272 -11.50 -20.97 4.25
CA GLY A 272 -10.22 -21.42 3.67
C GLY A 272 -9.85 -20.64 2.41
N SER A 273 -10.82 -20.37 1.54
CA SER A 273 -10.57 -19.59 0.32
C SER A 273 -10.21 -18.13 0.59
N LYS A 274 -10.87 -17.49 1.56
CA LYS A 274 -10.55 -16.12 2.01
C LYS A 274 -9.13 -16.02 2.58
N LEU A 275 -8.74 -16.95 3.44
CA LEU A 275 -7.41 -16.99 4.03
C LEU A 275 -6.31 -17.16 2.97
N GLN A 276 -6.55 -17.98 1.94
CA GLN A 276 -5.61 -18.16 0.83
C GLN A 276 -5.51 -16.88 -0.02
N GLN A 277 -6.62 -16.18 -0.24
CA GLN A 277 -6.64 -14.89 -0.93
C GLN A 277 -5.87 -13.82 -0.14
N ASP A 278 -6.08 -13.75 1.18
CA ASP A 278 -5.36 -12.80 2.04
C ASP A 278 -3.85 -13.06 2.07
N LYS A 279 -3.43 -14.34 2.01
CA LYS A 279 -2.00 -14.70 1.85
C LYS A 279 -1.40 -14.21 0.54
N ARG A 280 -2.10 -14.40 -0.57
CA ARG A 280 -1.65 -13.93 -1.88
C ARG A 280 -1.50 -12.42 -1.88
N ARG A 281 -2.50 -11.70 -1.34
CA ARG A 281 -2.49 -10.23 -1.20
C ARG A 281 -1.34 -9.74 -0.33
N ALA A 282 -1.08 -10.40 0.82
CA ALA A 282 0.03 -10.03 1.70
C ALA A 282 1.40 -10.23 1.03
N LYS A 283 1.58 -11.34 0.30
CA LYS A 283 2.80 -11.60 -0.47
C LYS A 283 3.03 -10.54 -1.53
N SER A 284 2.00 -10.15 -2.24
CA SER A 284 2.04 -9.13 -3.28
C SER A 284 2.41 -7.76 -2.72
N LEU A 285 1.81 -7.36 -1.60
CA LEU A 285 2.17 -6.12 -0.91
C LEU A 285 3.63 -6.12 -0.46
N ALA A 286 4.16 -7.25 0.03
CA ALA A 286 5.57 -7.37 0.39
C ALA A 286 6.49 -7.14 -0.83
N ILE A 287 6.11 -7.63 -2.02
CA ILE A 287 6.85 -7.40 -3.26
C ILE A 287 6.82 -5.90 -3.63
N ILE A 288 5.66 -5.24 -3.53
CA ILE A 288 5.54 -3.79 -3.79
C ILE A 288 6.48 -3.00 -2.88
N VAL A 289 6.56 -3.34 -1.59
CA VAL A 289 7.47 -2.69 -0.62
C VAL A 289 8.92 -2.90 -0.99
N CYS A 290 9.31 -4.12 -1.36
CA CYS A 290 10.68 -4.42 -1.78
C CYS A 290 11.05 -3.64 -3.04
N VAL A 291 10.17 -3.61 -4.06
CA VAL A 291 10.40 -2.85 -5.29
C VAL A 291 10.52 -1.36 -5.00
N PHE A 292 9.62 -0.81 -4.18
CA PHE A 292 9.68 0.57 -3.73
C PHE A 292 11.03 0.88 -3.05
N ALA A 293 11.43 0.07 -2.07
CA ALA A 293 12.69 0.28 -1.35
C ALA A 293 13.91 0.23 -2.30
N ILE A 294 13.97 -0.77 -3.21
CA ILE A 294 15.07 -0.94 -4.14
C ILE A 294 15.16 0.23 -5.14
N CYS A 295 14.02 0.73 -5.62
CA CYS A 295 13.98 1.80 -6.60
C CYS A 295 14.27 3.18 -5.99
N TRP A 296 13.81 3.43 -4.76
CA TRP A 296 13.90 4.75 -4.13
C TRP A 296 15.14 4.96 -3.26
N ALA A 297 15.61 3.94 -2.53
CA ALA A 297 16.72 4.07 -1.60
C ALA A 297 18.01 4.59 -2.25
N PRO A 298 18.45 4.09 -3.42
CA PRO A 298 19.69 4.55 -4.03
C PRO A 298 19.65 6.04 -4.36
N TYR A 299 18.58 6.50 -5.00
CA TYR A 299 18.42 7.92 -5.36
C TYR A 299 18.36 8.81 -4.13
N THR A 300 17.51 8.47 -3.14
CA THR A 300 17.33 9.25 -1.92
C THR A 300 18.62 9.40 -1.14
N LEU A 301 19.38 8.32 -0.97
CA LEU A 301 20.66 8.35 -0.27
C LEU A 301 21.71 9.17 -1.03
N LEU A 302 21.83 8.97 -2.35
CA LEU A 302 22.77 9.73 -3.16
C LEU A 302 22.43 11.21 -3.24
N MET A 303 21.15 11.56 -3.27
CA MET A 303 20.69 12.95 -3.24
C MET A 303 21.12 13.66 -1.95
N ILE A 304 20.93 13.02 -0.79
CA ILE A 304 21.35 13.58 0.50
C ILE A 304 22.88 13.70 0.58
N ILE A 305 23.62 12.66 0.21
CA ILE A 305 25.09 12.67 0.23
C ILE A 305 25.65 13.75 -0.73
N ARG A 306 25.08 13.84 -1.95
CA ARG A 306 25.48 14.86 -2.93
C ARG A 306 25.22 16.26 -2.43
N GLY A 307 24.09 16.49 -1.74
CA GLY A 307 23.79 17.76 -1.08
C GLY A 307 24.81 18.10 0.00
N ALA A 308 25.20 17.13 0.83
CA ALA A 308 26.16 17.31 1.91
C ALA A 308 27.58 17.64 1.40
N CYS A 309 28.03 17.01 0.31
CA CYS A 309 29.36 17.27 -0.27
C CYS A 309 29.35 18.33 -1.38
N ARG A 310 28.26 19.06 -1.57
CA ARG A 310 28.07 20.11 -2.60
C ARG A 310 28.44 19.60 -4.02
N GLY A 311 28.02 18.39 -4.34
CA GLY A 311 28.19 17.79 -5.66
C GLY A 311 29.58 17.21 -5.97
N LYS A 312 30.55 17.31 -5.06
CA LYS A 312 31.95 16.93 -5.34
C LYS A 312 32.28 15.45 -5.17
N CYS A 313 31.44 14.69 -4.44
CA CYS A 313 31.75 13.31 -4.04
C CYS A 313 31.06 12.24 -4.89
N ILE A 314 30.09 12.60 -5.73
CA ILE A 314 29.29 11.67 -6.52
C ILE A 314 29.42 11.99 -7.99
N HIS A 315 29.72 10.97 -8.80
CA HIS A 315 29.76 11.10 -10.25
C HIS A 315 28.35 11.32 -10.83
N ASN A 316 28.20 12.26 -11.77
CA ASN A 316 26.92 12.60 -12.36
C ASN A 316 26.19 11.39 -12.96
N SER A 317 26.92 10.50 -13.64
CA SER A 317 26.30 9.31 -14.24
C SER A 317 25.68 8.38 -13.21
N LEU A 318 26.27 8.26 -12.02
CA LEU A 318 25.70 7.43 -10.95
C LEU A 318 24.40 8.04 -10.42
N TYR A 319 24.38 9.37 -10.25
CA TYR A 319 23.18 10.10 -9.85
C TYR A 319 22.06 9.94 -10.88
N GLU A 320 22.37 10.10 -12.16
CA GLU A 320 21.40 9.91 -13.26
C GLU A 320 20.82 8.48 -13.30
N ILE A 321 21.66 7.46 -13.15
CA ILE A 321 21.20 6.07 -13.12
C ILE A 321 20.20 5.85 -11.97
N THR A 322 20.48 6.39 -10.78
CA THR A 322 19.58 6.22 -9.64
C THR A 322 18.29 7.03 -9.78
N PHE A 323 18.34 8.17 -10.47
CA PHE A 323 17.15 8.95 -10.80
C PHE A 323 16.23 8.18 -11.78
N TRP A 324 16.78 7.55 -12.80
CA TRP A 324 16.01 6.67 -13.70
C TRP A 324 15.48 5.44 -12.99
N LEU A 325 16.22 4.90 -12.03
CA LEU A 325 15.77 3.78 -11.20
C LEU A 325 14.49 4.15 -10.41
N LEU A 326 14.40 5.38 -9.92
CA LEU A 326 13.18 5.90 -9.26
C LEU A 326 11.97 5.84 -10.20
N TRP A 327 12.10 6.23 -11.47
CA TRP A 327 11.02 6.16 -12.45
C TRP A 327 10.67 4.73 -12.90
N ILE A 328 11.61 3.78 -12.80
CA ILE A 328 11.33 2.36 -13.03
C ILE A 328 10.25 1.84 -12.08
N ASN A 329 10.16 2.39 -10.85
CA ASN A 329 9.07 2.04 -9.93
C ASN A 329 7.69 2.28 -10.56
N SER A 330 7.48 3.40 -11.23
CA SER A 330 6.21 3.72 -11.92
C SER A 330 5.91 2.79 -13.11
N ALA A 331 6.96 2.27 -13.77
CA ALA A 331 6.81 1.27 -14.83
C ALA A 331 6.49 -0.13 -14.30
N LEU A 332 6.96 -0.48 -13.09
CA LEU A 332 6.74 -1.80 -12.50
C LEU A 332 5.38 -1.95 -11.81
N ASN A 333 4.80 -0.87 -11.30
CA ASN A 333 3.54 -0.90 -10.57
C ASN A 333 2.41 -1.63 -11.32
N PRO A 334 2.15 -1.42 -12.63
CA PRO A 334 1.10 -2.12 -13.37
C PRO A 334 1.25 -3.65 -13.37
N PHE A 335 2.48 -4.15 -13.34
CA PHE A 335 2.75 -5.59 -13.32
C PHE A 335 2.53 -6.22 -11.94
N LEU A 336 2.54 -5.40 -10.89
CA LEU A 336 2.31 -5.86 -9.51
C LEU A 336 0.82 -5.95 -9.18
N TYR A 337 -0.07 -5.22 -9.87
CA TYR A 337 -1.51 -5.23 -9.60
C TYR A 337 -2.17 -6.60 -9.84
N PRO A 338 -1.92 -7.34 -10.95
CA PRO A 338 -2.53 -8.65 -11.15
C PRO A 338 -2.12 -9.68 -10.10
N VAL A 339 -0.98 -9.46 -9.46
CA VAL A 339 -0.52 -10.32 -8.35
C VAL A 339 -1.30 -10.04 -7.06
N CYS A 340 -1.94 -8.84 -6.96
CA CYS A 340 -2.77 -8.41 -5.83
C CYS A 340 -4.24 -8.82 -5.95
N HIS A 341 -4.72 -9.09 -7.15
CA HIS A 341 -6.08 -9.50 -7.47
C HIS A 341 -6.12 -10.96 -7.90
#